data_d0466e7173e144b1e935b1c15d7cfb89
#
_entry.id   d0466e7173e144b1e935b1c15d7cfb89
#
_cell.length_a   1.000
_cell.length_b   1.000
_cell.length_c   1.000
_cell.angle_alpha   90.00
_cell.angle_beta   90.00
_cell.angle_gamma   90.00
#
_symmetry.space_group_name_H-M   'P 1'
#
loop_
_entity.id
_entity.type
_entity.pdbx_description
1 polymer ?
#
loop_
_entity_poly.entity_id
_entity_poly.type
_entity_poly.pdbx_seq_one_letter_code
_entity_poly.pdbx_strand_id
1 'polypeptide(L)'
;MAKFASSGPTPEIQPSLTDTYFRHTRNVVMANGDCEVTYAVFMRRPVTFAGRLAIEWITAMARARGAELQIEQLYIEGAWIGAGEPMCYITGSLSVLVDLETIFLQRLGPACVAAYNAYNMCIELPKVAFLAMDARHCAGSEMAELMAYGASVGAAKAKAKANAIGFVGCAADATAHFFGQKKGMGTMPHALIGYAGSTLRAAELFHQTVPDAPLTVLVDYFGQEITDALSVAEHFRSLSEEGGLSL
;
A
#
# COMPACT_ATOMS: atom_id res chain seq x y z
N MET A 1 -26.66 -1.35 23.43
CA MET A 1 -25.22 -1.56 23.26
C MET A 1 -25.00 -2.96 22.70
N ALA A 2 -24.89 -3.09 21.39
CA ALA A 2 -24.62 -4.37 20.74
C ALA A 2 -23.09 -4.54 20.66
N LYS A 3 -22.54 -5.55 21.34
CA LYS A 3 -21.17 -5.96 21.23
C LYS A 3 -20.98 -6.58 19.83
N PHE A 4 -20.27 -5.89 18.95
CA PHE A 4 -19.68 -6.52 17.77
C PHE A 4 -18.54 -7.43 18.25
N ALA A 5 -18.83 -8.72 18.34
CA ALA A 5 -17.79 -9.72 18.45
C ALA A 5 -17.10 -9.81 17.09
N SER A 6 -15.88 -9.32 17.00
CA SER A 6 -15.01 -9.56 15.86
C SER A 6 -14.52 -11.01 15.92
N SER A 7 -15.32 -11.94 15.40
CA SER A 7 -14.80 -13.21 14.94
C SER A 7 -14.06 -12.91 13.64
N GLY A 8 -12.74 -12.72 13.72
CA GLY A 8 -11.93 -12.69 12.54
C GLY A 8 -12.21 -13.94 11.69
N PRO A 9 -12.31 -13.84 10.35
CA PRO A 9 -12.52 -14.99 9.52
C PRO A 9 -11.38 -15.98 9.76
N THR A 10 -11.72 -17.20 10.09
CA THR A 10 -10.82 -18.34 9.98
C THR A 10 -10.15 -18.24 8.61
N PRO A 11 -8.83 -18.50 8.45
CA PRO A 11 -8.13 -18.36 7.17
C PRO A 11 -8.50 -19.50 6.20
N GLU A 12 -9.78 -19.72 5.99
CA GLU A 12 -10.24 -20.45 4.82
C GLU A 12 -9.97 -19.57 3.61
N ILE A 13 -9.09 -20.05 2.73
CA ILE A 13 -9.00 -19.48 1.38
C ILE A 13 -10.43 -19.49 0.86
N GLN A 14 -10.96 -18.31 0.58
CA GLN A 14 -12.28 -18.25 -0.04
C GLN A 14 -12.15 -18.95 -1.39
N PRO A 15 -12.73 -20.16 -1.58
CA PRO A 15 -12.51 -20.95 -2.79
C PRO A 15 -12.92 -20.24 -4.07
N SER A 16 -13.73 -19.16 -3.91
CA SER A 16 -14.22 -18.30 -4.98
C SER A 16 -13.17 -17.37 -5.60
N LEU A 17 -12.02 -17.12 -4.94
CA LEU A 17 -11.01 -16.19 -5.43
C LEU A 17 -9.85 -16.85 -6.20
N THR A 18 -9.76 -18.18 -6.12
CA THR A 18 -8.78 -18.95 -6.90
C THR A 18 -9.39 -19.40 -8.21
N ASP A 19 -8.60 -19.37 -9.30
CA ASP A 19 -9.03 -19.85 -10.60
C ASP A 19 -9.51 -21.31 -10.51
N THR A 20 -10.63 -21.59 -11.15
CA THR A 20 -11.32 -22.89 -11.04
C THR A 20 -10.45 -24.07 -11.46
N TYR A 21 -9.59 -23.88 -12.46
CA TYR A 21 -8.71 -24.95 -12.95
C TYR A 21 -7.66 -25.38 -11.91
N PHE A 22 -7.20 -24.49 -11.04
CA PHE A 22 -6.32 -24.85 -9.93
C PHE A 22 -7.04 -25.73 -8.90
N ARG A 23 -8.31 -25.45 -8.61
CA ARG A 23 -9.11 -26.32 -7.73
C ARG A 23 -9.33 -27.71 -8.34
N HIS A 24 -9.58 -27.78 -9.65
CA HIS A 24 -9.67 -29.05 -10.35
C HIS A 24 -8.34 -29.82 -10.28
N THR A 25 -7.23 -29.13 -10.53
CA THR A 25 -5.90 -29.73 -10.41
C THR A 25 -5.63 -30.27 -9.01
N ARG A 26 -5.97 -29.51 -7.98
CA ARG A 26 -5.85 -29.98 -6.59
C ARG A 26 -6.65 -31.28 -6.35
N ASN A 27 -7.89 -31.34 -6.82
CA ASN A 27 -8.73 -32.54 -6.67
C ASN A 27 -8.11 -33.74 -7.41
N VAL A 28 -7.56 -33.52 -8.61
CA VAL A 28 -6.87 -34.58 -9.37
C VAL A 28 -5.65 -35.10 -8.60
N VAL A 29 -4.83 -34.18 -8.06
CA VAL A 29 -3.63 -34.52 -7.29
C VAL A 29 -4.01 -35.32 -6.04
N MET A 30 -5.00 -34.86 -5.29
CA MET A 30 -5.47 -35.55 -4.09
C MET A 30 -6.04 -36.95 -4.37
N ALA A 31 -6.67 -37.16 -5.52
CA ALA A 31 -7.24 -38.45 -5.90
C ALA A 31 -6.22 -39.45 -6.45
N ASN A 32 -5.11 -38.99 -7.03
CA ASN A 32 -4.15 -39.82 -7.74
C ASN A 32 -2.75 -39.89 -7.11
N GLY A 33 -2.55 -39.18 -6.01
CA GLY A 33 -1.28 -39.12 -5.30
C GLY A 33 -0.62 -37.74 -5.41
N ASP A 34 -0.21 -37.22 -4.28
CA ASP A 34 0.48 -35.94 -4.16
C ASP A 34 1.97 -36.09 -4.47
N CYS A 35 2.61 -34.99 -4.83
CA CYS A 35 4.06 -34.93 -5.04
C CYS A 35 4.62 -33.60 -4.57
N GLU A 36 5.92 -33.58 -4.29
CA GLU A 36 6.65 -32.35 -4.04
C GLU A 36 6.98 -31.64 -5.35
N VAL A 37 6.82 -30.32 -5.35
CA VAL A 37 7.12 -29.45 -6.49
C VAL A 37 7.90 -28.22 -6.03
N THR A 38 8.66 -27.63 -6.94
CA THR A 38 9.33 -26.33 -6.75
C THR A 38 8.83 -25.33 -7.78
N TYR A 39 8.19 -24.27 -7.30
CA TYR A 39 7.78 -23.14 -8.14
C TYR A 39 8.91 -22.12 -8.25
N ALA A 40 9.26 -21.74 -9.49
CA ALA A 40 10.10 -20.58 -9.76
C ALA A 40 9.20 -19.37 -10.01
N VAL A 41 9.27 -18.38 -9.15
CA VAL A 41 8.42 -17.18 -9.21
C VAL A 41 9.20 -16.04 -9.83
N PHE A 42 8.68 -15.45 -10.89
CA PHE A 42 9.33 -14.36 -11.63
C PHE A 42 8.33 -13.36 -12.20
N MET A 43 8.82 -12.19 -12.60
CA MET A 43 8.04 -11.16 -13.30
C MET A 43 8.48 -11.04 -14.75
N ARG A 44 7.54 -10.75 -15.66
CA ARG A 44 7.83 -10.58 -17.10
C ARG A 44 8.45 -9.23 -17.44
N ARG A 45 8.53 -8.31 -16.48
CA ARG A 45 9.14 -6.98 -16.59
C ARG A 45 10.04 -6.74 -15.39
N PRO A 46 11.02 -5.86 -15.51
CA PRO A 46 11.85 -5.48 -14.36
C PRO A 46 10.98 -4.89 -13.25
N VAL A 47 11.30 -5.21 -12.01
CA VAL A 47 10.61 -4.72 -10.81
C VAL A 47 11.58 -4.43 -9.67
N THR A 48 11.10 -3.81 -8.62
CA THR A 48 11.77 -3.76 -7.32
C THR A 48 11.11 -4.78 -6.38
N PHE A 49 11.89 -5.65 -5.75
CA PHE A 49 11.35 -6.70 -4.90
C PHE A 49 10.63 -6.11 -3.67
N ALA A 50 9.38 -6.46 -3.51
CA ALA A 50 8.53 -6.15 -2.36
C ALA A 50 7.67 -7.38 -2.05
N GLY A 51 8.31 -8.44 -1.57
CA GLY A 51 7.72 -9.78 -1.47
C GLY A 51 7.27 -10.19 -0.09
N ARG A 52 7.65 -9.48 0.97
CA ARG A 52 7.44 -9.89 2.35
C ARG A 52 5.99 -10.25 2.65
N LEU A 53 5.03 -9.39 2.34
CA LEU A 53 3.60 -9.65 2.65
C LEU A 53 3.06 -10.87 1.90
N ALA A 54 3.49 -11.11 0.67
CA ALA A 54 3.09 -12.29 -0.10
C ALA A 54 3.70 -13.58 0.49
N ILE A 55 4.96 -13.54 0.88
CA ILE A 55 5.67 -14.67 1.49
C ILE A 55 5.09 -15.01 2.86
N GLU A 56 4.82 -14.01 3.69
CA GLU A 56 4.16 -14.19 4.98
C GLU A 56 2.78 -14.84 4.81
N TRP A 57 2.00 -14.36 3.82
CA TRP A 57 0.68 -14.90 3.53
C TRP A 57 0.74 -16.37 3.09
N ILE A 58 1.56 -16.72 2.08
CA ILE A 58 1.59 -18.11 1.58
C ILE A 58 2.09 -19.09 2.66
N THR A 59 3.05 -18.63 3.47
CA THR A 59 3.55 -19.42 4.61
C THR A 59 2.45 -19.66 5.64
N ALA A 60 1.69 -18.62 5.98
CA ALA A 60 0.56 -18.75 6.92
C ALA A 60 -0.52 -19.68 6.38
N MET A 61 -0.83 -19.60 5.08
CA MET A 61 -1.82 -20.45 4.43
C MET A 61 -1.40 -21.93 4.39
N ALA A 62 -0.13 -22.22 4.13
CA ALA A 62 0.39 -23.58 4.16
C ALA A 62 0.32 -24.17 5.58
N ARG A 63 0.74 -23.39 6.59
CA ARG A 63 0.65 -23.80 8.00
C ARG A 63 -0.80 -24.07 8.45
N ALA A 64 -1.75 -23.25 8.00
CA ALA A 64 -3.17 -23.47 8.27
C ALA A 64 -3.70 -24.78 7.67
N ARG A 65 -3.02 -25.31 6.63
CA ARG A 65 -3.28 -26.62 6.02
C ARG A 65 -2.46 -27.76 6.65
N GLY A 66 -1.71 -27.49 7.73
CA GLY A 66 -0.84 -28.48 8.38
C GLY A 66 0.42 -28.82 7.59
N ALA A 67 0.84 -27.93 6.65
CA ALA A 67 2.01 -28.12 5.81
C ALA A 67 3.06 -27.03 6.04
N GLU A 68 4.31 -27.33 5.74
CA GLU A 68 5.41 -26.38 5.69
C GLU A 68 5.90 -26.22 4.26
N LEU A 69 6.33 -25.01 3.91
CA LEU A 69 6.96 -24.69 2.64
C LEU A 69 8.43 -24.35 2.88
N GLN A 70 9.27 -24.81 1.97
CA GLN A 70 10.63 -24.30 1.86
C GLN A 70 10.65 -23.14 0.88
N ILE A 71 10.99 -21.94 1.35
CA ILE A 71 11.05 -20.74 0.52
C ILE A 71 12.49 -20.24 0.46
N GLU A 72 13.07 -20.29 -0.72
CA GLU A 72 14.37 -19.71 -1.03
C GLU A 72 14.17 -18.35 -1.67
N GLN A 73 14.29 -17.29 -0.88
CA GLN A 73 14.20 -15.90 -1.34
C GLN A 73 15.56 -15.47 -1.90
N LEU A 74 15.63 -15.14 -3.19
CA LEU A 74 16.89 -14.79 -3.87
C LEU A 74 17.28 -13.32 -3.71
N TYR A 75 16.35 -12.46 -3.38
CA TYR A 75 16.55 -11.01 -3.30
C TYR A 75 16.02 -10.45 -1.98
N ILE A 76 16.71 -9.46 -1.45
CA ILE A 76 16.23 -8.68 -0.31
C ILE A 76 15.20 -7.62 -0.75
N GLU A 77 14.38 -7.15 0.17
CA GLU A 77 13.45 -6.03 -0.05
C GLU A 77 14.18 -4.83 -0.68
N GLY A 78 13.58 -4.26 -1.71
CA GLY A 78 14.15 -3.13 -2.45
C GLY A 78 15.17 -3.51 -3.53
N ALA A 79 15.57 -4.77 -3.68
CA ALA A 79 16.46 -5.17 -4.77
C ALA A 79 15.79 -4.99 -6.14
N TRP A 80 16.57 -4.57 -7.13
CA TRP A 80 16.12 -4.57 -8.53
C TRP A 80 16.23 -5.98 -9.10
N ILE A 81 15.22 -6.40 -9.86
CA ILE A 81 15.13 -7.73 -10.47
C ILE A 81 14.85 -7.54 -11.96
N GLY A 82 15.61 -8.23 -12.81
CA GLY A 82 15.42 -8.24 -14.25
C GLY A 82 14.16 -9.02 -14.68
N ALA A 83 13.74 -8.78 -15.91
CA ALA A 83 12.64 -9.52 -16.52
C ALA A 83 12.98 -11.01 -16.64
N GLY A 84 12.11 -11.89 -16.14
CA GLY A 84 12.30 -13.34 -16.21
C GLY A 84 13.28 -13.92 -15.18
N GLU A 85 13.90 -13.10 -14.35
CA GLU A 85 14.75 -13.60 -13.27
C GLU A 85 13.89 -14.13 -12.12
N PRO A 86 14.15 -15.34 -11.60
CA PRO A 86 13.45 -15.87 -10.45
C PRO A 86 13.65 -14.96 -9.22
N MET A 87 12.58 -14.62 -8.53
CA MET A 87 12.58 -13.84 -7.30
C MET A 87 12.72 -14.73 -6.07
N CYS A 88 12.08 -15.88 -6.13
CA CYS A 88 12.15 -16.91 -5.11
C CYS A 88 11.80 -18.27 -5.72
N TYR A 89 12.22 -19.32 -5.02
CA TYR A 89 11.73 -20.68 -5.22
C TYR A 89 10.86 -21.08 -4.02
N ILE A 90 9.74 -21.75 -4.31
CA ILE A 90 8.80 -22.24 -3.29
C ILE A 90 8.64 -23.73 -3.50
N THR A 91 9.12 -24.52 -2.55
CA THR A 91 9.06 -25.99 -2.58
C THR A 91 8.08 -26.51 -1.53
N GLY A 92 7.23 -27.43 -1.94
CA GLY A 92 6.27 -28.10 -1.08
C GLY A 92 5.31 -29.02 -1.84
N SER A 93 4.33 -29.56 -1.12
CA SER A 93 3.28 -30.40 -1.68
C SER A 93 2.47 -29.65 -2.75
N LEU A 94 2.29 -30.28 -3.91
CA LEU A 94 1.48 -29.71 -5.00
C LEU A 94 0.02 -29.51 -4.56
N SER A 95 -0.54 -30.43 -3.76
CA SER A 95 -1.91 -30.29 -3.27
C SER A 95 -2.10 -29.08 -2.32
N VAL A 96 -1.01 -28.59 -1.73
CA VAL A 96 -1.02 -27.37 -0.89
C VAL A 96 -0.81 -26.12 -1.73
N LEU A 97 0.11 -26.15 -2.69
CA LEU A 97 0.55 -24.98 -3.44
C LEU A 97 -0.39 -24.59 -4.59
N VAL A 98 -0.95 -25.57 -5.29
CA VAL A 98 -1.58 -25.36 -6.59
C VAL A 98 -2.74 -24.36 -6.58
N ASP A 99 -3.56 -24.35 -5.55
CA ASP A 99 -4.70 -23.42 -5.44
C ASP A 99 -4.39 -22.14 -4.63
N LEU A 100 -3.15 -22.01 -4.14
CA LEU A 100 -2.64 -20.77 -3.54
C LEU A 100 -2.06 -19.80 -4.58
N GLU A 101 -1.74 -20.28 -5.77
CA GLU A 101 -1.01 -19.55 -6.81
C GLU A 101 -1.69 -18.22 -7.16
N THR A 102 -2.99 -18.22 -7.47
CA THR A 102 -3.72 -17.01 -7.87
C THR A 102 -3.54 -15.88 -6.85
N ILE A 103 -3.81 -16.16 -5.58
CA ILE A 103 -3.78 -15.14 -4.53
C ILE A 103 -2.34 -14.73 -4.19
N PHE A 104 -1.42 -15.67 -4.21
CA PHE A 104 -0.01 -15.38 -4.00
C PHE A 104 0.51 -14.38 -5.05
N LEU A 105 0.22 -14.61 -6.33
CA LEU A 105 0.64 -13.72 -7.41
C LEU A 105 -0.06 -12.35 -7.36
N GLN A 106 -1.34 -12.31 -6.95
CA GLN A 106 -2.06 -11.06 -6.72
C GLN A 106 -1.42 -10.21 -5.58
N ARG A 107 -0.84 -10.85 -4.58
CA ARG A 107 -0.16 -10.14 -3.47
C ARG A 107 1.25 -9.72 -3.83
N LEU A 108 1.96 -10.52 -4.61
CA LEU A 108 3.37 -10.26 -4.94
C LEU A 108 3.51 -9.23 -6.07
N GLY A 109 2.80 -9.43 -7.17
CA GLY A 109 2.98 -8.64 -8.39
C GLY A 109 2.74 -7.15 -8.21
N PRO A 110 1.56 -6.73 -7.73
CA PRO A 110 1.26 -5.31 -7.53
C PRO A 110 2.21 -4.61 -6.57
N ALA A 111 2.61 -5.25 -5.47
CA ALA A 111 3.56 -4.68 -4.52
C ALA A 111 4.93 -4.42 -5.16
N CYS A 112 5.44 -5.38 -5.95
CA CYS A 112 6.72 -5.22 -6.67
C CYS A 112 6.66 -4.11 -7.73
N VAL A 113 5.53 -3.99 -8.45
CA VAL A 113 5.32 -2.91 -9.44
C VAL A 113 5.22 -1.54 -8.75
N ALA A 114 4.47 -1.46 -7.66
CA ALA A 114 4.37 -0.23 -6.86
C ALA A 114 5.73 0.21 -6.32
N ALA A 115 6.54 -0.73 -5.81
CA ALA A 115 7.88 -0.46 -5.33
C ALA A 115 8.81 0.05 -6.45
N TYR A 116 8.72 -0.53 -7.65
CA TYR A 116 9.48 -0.08 -8.80
C TYR A 116 9.10 1.35 -9.21
N ASN A 117 7.81 1.64 -9.33
CA ASN A 117 7.32 2.97 -9.70
C ASN A 117 7.70 4.02 -8.65
N ALA A 118 7.48 3.72 -7.38
CA ALA A 118 7.84 4.63 -6.28
C ALA A 118 9.34 4.91 -6.22
N TYR A 119 10.18 3.88 -6.43
CA TYR A 119 11.62 4.06 -6.51
C TYR A 119 12.01 5.03 -7.63
N ASN A 120 11.49 4.84 -8.84
CA ASN A 120 11.82 5.70 -9.98
C ASN A 120 11.35 7.15 -9.76
N MET A 121 10.12 7.35 -9.26
CA MET A 121 9.63 8.69 -8.89
C MET A 121 10.57 9.39 -7.90
N CYS A 122 10.96 8.69 -6.85
CA CYS A 122 11.82 9.24 -5.81
C CYS A 122 13.25 9.54 -6.32
N ILE A 123 13.78 8.74 -7.25
CA ILE A 123 15.11 8.97 -7.84
C ILE A 123 15.10 10.16 -8.81
N GLU A 124 14.03 10.31 -9.59
CA GLU A 124 13.89 11.45 -10.51
C GLU A 124 13.67 12.77 -9.77
N LEU A 125 12.97 12.72 -8.64
CA LEU A 125 12.64 13.90 -7.83
C LEU A 125 13.13 13.76 -6.38
N PRO A 126 14.45 13.70 -6.14
CA PRO A 126 14.99 13.32 -4.84
C PRO A 126 14.72 14.34 -3.72
N LYS A 127 14.43 15.59 -4.06
CA LYS A 127 14.12 16.66 -3.10
C LYS A 127 12.63 16.83 -2.84
N VAL A 128 11.77 16.01 -3.48
CA VAL A 128 10.32 16.09 -3.34
C VAL A 128 9.85 15.08 -2.29
N ALA A 129 9.02 15.53 -1.36
CA ALA A 129 8.27 14.67 -0.46
C ALA A 129 6.97 14.22 -1.16
N PHE A 130 6.73 12.92 -1.20
CA PHE A 130 5.51 12.34 -1.75
C PHE A 130 4.58 11.87 -0.66
N LEU A 131 3.28 11.97 -0.90
CA LEU A 131 2.22 11.43 -0.06
C LEU A 131 1.40 10.42 -0.86
N ALA A 132 1.28 9.20 -0.36
CA ALA A 132 0.48 8.16 -1.01
C ALA A 132 -1.01 8.42 -0.73
N MET A 133 -1.74 8.90 -1.72
CA MET A 133 -3.17 9.25 -1.62
C MET A 133 -4.05 8.40 -2.56
N ASP A 134 -3.55 7.26 -2.98
CA ASP A 134 -4.12 6.38 -4.00
C ASP A 134 -5.17 5.39 -3.45
N ALA A 135 -5.34 5.26 -2.14
CA ALA A 135 -6.19 4.25 -1.52
C ALA A 135 -7.62 4.20 -2.10
N ARG A 136 -8.24 5.37 -2.36
CA ARG A 136 -9.57 5.44 -2.96
C ARG A 136 -9.65 5.02 -4.43
N HIS A 137 -8.50 4.85 -5.09
CA HIS A 137 -8.39 4.42 -6.49
C HIS A 137 -7.98 2.95 -6.63
N CYS A 138 -7.69 2.28 -5.51
CA CYS A 138 -7.32 0.88 -5.50
C CYS A 138 -8.53 -0.05 -5.61
N ALA A 139 -8.31 -1.25 -6.14
CA ALA A 139 -9.31 -2.30 -6.23
C ALA A 139 -9.53 -3.00 -4.86
N GLY A 140 -10.01 -2.24 -3.88
CA GLY A 140 -10.28 -2.72 -2.53
C GLY A 140 -9.13 -2.50 -1.54
N SER A 141 -9.42 -2.75 -0.25
CA SER A 141 -8.52 -2.45 0.87
C SER A 141 -7.21 -3.23 0.83
N GLU A 142 -7.25 -4.48 0.39
CA GLU A 142 -6.06 -5.31 0.25
C GLU A 142 -5.09 -4.74 -0.80
N MET A 143 -5.59 -4.29 -1.95
CA MET A 143 -4.76 -3.64 -2.96
C MET A 143 -4.18 -2.33 -2.43
N ALA A 144 -4.95 -1.53 -1.69
CA ALA A 144 -4.46 -0.30 -1.07
C ALA A 144 -3.30 -0.58 -0.09
N GLU A 145 -3.38 -1.66 0.70
CA GLU A 145 -2.30 -2.09 1.59
C GLU A 145 -1.04 -2.47 0.80
N LEU A 146 -1.18 -3.30 -0.23
CA LEU A 146 -0.07 -3.75 -1.08
C LEU A 146 0.62 -2.59 -1.81
N MET A 147 -0.15 -1.63 -2.31
CA MET A 147 0.37 -0.43 -2.97
C MET A 147 1.15 0.46 -1.99
N ALA A 148 0.61 0.72 -0.80
CA ALA A 148 1.27 1.51 0.24
C ALA A 148 2.56 0.82 0.72
N TYR A 149 2.52 -0.48 0.97
CA TYR A 149 3.70 -1.27 1.30
C TYR A 149 4.76 -1.20 0.20
N GLY A 150 4.38 -1.45 -1.07
CA GLY A 150 5.30 -1.36 -2.20
C GLY A 150 5.93 0.03 -2.33
N ALA A 151 5.12 1.09 -2.20
CA ALA A 151 5.62 2.47 -2.24
C ALA A 151 6.65 2.74 -1.12
N SER A 152 6.42 2.22 0.08
CA SER A 152 7.37 2.37 1.20
C SER A 152 8.71 1.68 0.92
N VAL A 153 8.69 0.47 0.32
CA VAL A 153 9.90 -0.26 -0.08
C VAL A 153 10.69 0.50 -1.14
N GLY A 154 10.00 1.00 -2.18
CA GLY A 154 10.63 1.80 -3.24
C GLY A 154 11.23 3.10 -2.72
N ALA A 155 10.53 3.80 -1.84
CA ALA A 155 11.03 5.02 -1.19
C ALA A 155 12.26 4.75 -0.31
N ALA A 156 12.25 3.68 0.48
CA ALA A 156 13.38 3.29 1.32
C ALA A 156 14.65 3.01 0.48
N LYS A 157 14.49 2.31 -0.65
CA LYS A 157 15.58 2.09 -1.62
C LYS A 157 16.12 3.40 -2.20
N ALA A 158 15.25 4.31 -2.61
CA ALA A 158 15.66 5.60 -3.17
C ALA A 158 16.39 6.46 -2.14
N LYS A 159 15.91 6.46 -0.89
CA LYS A 159 16.58 7.12 0.23
C LYS A 159 18.00 6.56 0.43
N ALA A 160 18.16 5.25 0.46
CA ALA A 160 19.45 4.60 0.64
C ALA A 160 20.42 4.89 -0.52
N LYS A 161 19.92 4.97 -1.77
CA LYS A 161 20.75 5.13 -2.97
C LYS A 161 21.11 6.59 -3.28
N ALA A 162 20.18 7.52 -3.10
CA ALA A 162 20.32 8.91 -3.55
C ALA A 162 19.93 9.94 -2.48
N ASN A 163 19.77 9.52 -1.22
CA ASN A 163 19.30 10.38 -0.13
C ASN A 163 18.00 11.13 -0.47
N ALA A 164 17.13 10.46 -1.26
CA ALA A 164 15.83 11.02 -1.62
C ALA A 164 14.94 11.17 -0.38
N ILE A 165 14.11 12.22 -0.35
CA ILE A 165 13.08 12.38 0.69
C ILE A 165 12.05 11.26 0.55
N GLY A 166 11.53 11.05 -0.65
CA GLY A 166 10.62 9.96 -1.01
C GLY A 166 9.23 10.09 -0.39
N PHE A 167 8.55 8.96 -0.24
CA PHE A 167 7.23 8.92 0.38
C PHE A 167 7.34 9.08 1.91
N VAL A 168 6.72 10.14 2.43
CA VAL A 168 6.76 10.52 3.85
C VAL A 168 5.53 10.06 4.63
N GLY A 169 4.49 9.58 3.95
CA GLY A 169 3.25 9.11 4.55
C GLY A 169 2.20 8.71 3.52
N CYS A 170 1.02 8.42 4.01
CA CYS A 170 -0.16 8.09 3.20
C CYS A 170 -1.43 8.68 3.82
N ALA A 171 -2.55 8.67 3.08
CA ALA A 171 -3.80 9.25 3.54
C ALA A 171 -4.58 8.35 4.52
N ALA A 172 -4.31 7.05 4.58
CA ALA A 172 -5.08 6.11 5.38
C ALA A 172 -4.34 5.67 6.65
N ASP A 173 -5.01 5.69 7.80
CA ASP A 173 -4.45 5.24 9.08
C ASP A 173 -3.97 3.78 9.02
N ALA A 174 -4.72 2.91 8.35
CA ALA A 174 -4.42 1.48 8.25
C ALA A 174 -3.04 1.18 7.64
N THR A 175 -2.54 2.03 6.75
CA THR A 175 -1.28 1.85 6.02
C THR A 175 -0.17 2.82 6.43
N ALA A 176 -0.45 3.73 7.36
CA ALA A 176 0.50 4.75 7.83
C ALA A 176 1.79 4.16 8.42
N HIS A 177 1.68 2.98 9.06
CA HIS A 177 2.80 2.29 9.67
C HIS A 177 3.91 1.89 8.68
N PHE A 178 3.59 1.67 7.40
CA PHE A 178 4.61 1.40 6.37
C PHE A 178 5.56 2.58 6.14
N PHE A 179 5.12 3.79 6.45
CA PHE A 179 5.91 5.01 6.34
C PHE A 179 6.43 5.51 7.70
N GLY A 180 6.36 4.68 8.74
CA GLY A 180 6.78 5.04 10.10
C GLY A 180 5.83 6.04 10.81
N GLN A 181 4.63 6.25 10.28
CA GLN A 181 3.62 7.15 10.84
C GLN A 181 2.62 6.38 11.71
N LYS A 182 2.06 7.04 12.72
CA LYS A 182 1.01 6.46 13.58
C LYS A 182 -0.39 6.62 12.99
N LYS A 183 -0.58 7.63 12.14
CA LYS A 183 -1.85 7.98 11.51
C LYS A 183 -1.61 8.41 10.08
N GLY A 184 -2.66 8.35 9.26
CA GLY A 184 -2.66 8.91 7.92
C GLY A 184 -2.43 10.42 7.98
N MET A 185 -1.80 10.92 6.92
CA MET A 185 -1.60 12.36 6.71
C MET A 185 -2.72 12.85 5.80
N GLY A 186 -3.44 13.84 6.24
CA GLY A 186 -4.62 14.32 5.52
C GLY A 186 -4.53 15.79 5.15
N THR A 187 -5.29 16.11 4.13
CA THR A 187 -5.74 17.45 3.80
C THR A 187 -7.24 17.51 4.11
N MET A 188 -7.93 18.54 3.69
CA MET A 188 -9.39 18.55 3.75
C MET A 188 -10.00 18.03 2.42
N PRO A 189 -11.18 17.38 2.44
CA PRO A 189 -11.86 16.98 1.22
C PRO A 189 -12.66 18.14 0.62
N HIS A 190 -12.96 18.09 -0.68
CA HIS A 190 -13.90 19.01 -1.37
C HIS A 190 -15.25 19.13 -0.63
N ALA A 191 -15.71 18.04 -0.02
CA ALA A 191 -16.96 18.02 0.74
C ALA A 191 -16.98 19.04 1.91
N LEU A 192 -15.83 19.29 2.57
CA LEU A 192 -15.74 20.30 3.62
C LEU A 192 -15.89 21.70 3.04
N ILE A 193 -15.30 21.98 1.88
CA ILE A 193 -15.41 23.28 1.21
C ILE A 193 -16.86 23.53 0.76
N GLY A 194 -17.48 22.51 0.15
CA GLY A 194 -18.90 22.59 -0.21
C GLY A 194 -19.83 22.82 0.98
N TYR A 195 -19.57 22.16 2.12
CA TYR A 195 -20.28 22.38 3.37
C TYR A 195 -20.08 23.78 3.91
N ALA A 196 -18.87 24.30 3.89
CA ALA A 196 -18.52 25.62 4.44
C ALA A 196 -18.96 26.78 3.53
N GLY A 197 -19.17 26.54 2.23
CA GLY A 197 -19.56 27.53 1.24
C GLY A 197 -18.40 28.39 0.68
N SER A 198 -17.20 28.29 1.27
CA SER A 198 -15.98 28.91 0.72
C SER A 198 -14.74 28.19 1.25
N THR A 199 -13.63 28.32 0.49
CA THR A 199 -12.32 27.75 0.86
C THR A 199 -11.81 28.32 2.17
N LEU A 200 -11.87 29.64 2.34
CA LEU A 200 -11.46 30.31 3.58
C LEU A 200 -12.27 29.81 4.78
N ARG A 201 -13.60 29.76 4.64
CA ARG A 201 -14.46 29.30 5.75
C ARG A 201 -14.20 27.84 6.12
N ALA A 202 -13.90 26.98 5.14
CA ALA A 202 -13.51 25.60 5.40
C ALA A 202 -12.18 25.52 6.20
N ALA A 203 -11.21 26.35 5.85
CA ALA A 203 -9.94 26.43 6.57
C ALA A 203 -10.12 26.90 8.03
N GLU A 204 -10.95 27.93 8.25
CA GLU A 204 -11.28 28.42 9.61
C GLU A 204 -11.95 27.32 10.46
N LEU A 205 -12.96 26.65 9.91
CA LEU A 205 -13.70 25.61 10.61
C LEU A 205 -12.79 24.41 10.94
N PHE A 206 -11.93 24.03 9.99
CA PHE A 206 -10.96 22.95 10.22
C PHE A 206 -10.00 23.31 11.35
N HIS A 207 -9.36 24.47 11.27
CA HIS A 207 -8.42 24.93 12.30
C HIS A 207 -9.05 25.04 13.70
N GLN A 208 -10.28 25.54 13.77
CA GLN A 208 -11.01 25.66 15.05
C GLN A 208 -11.41 24.30 15.64
N THR A 209 -11.74 23.32 14.78
CA THR A 209 -12.27 22.01 15.21
C THR A 209 -11.17 20.99 15.46
N VAL A 210 -10.08 21.06 14.71
CA VAL A 210 -8.96 20.11 14.76
C VAL A 210 -7.62 20.87 14.91
N PRO A 211 -7.43 21.58 16.01
CA PRO A 211 -6.28 22.49 16.18
C PRO A 211 -4.92 21.78 16.18
N ASP A 212 -4.89 20.50 16.56
CA ASP A 212 -3.65 19.70 16.63
C ASP A 212 -3.23 19.11 15.28
N ALA A 213 -4.07 19.24 14.23
CA ALA A 213 -3.73 18.74 12.91
C ALA A 213 -3.08 19.84 12.06
N PRO A 214 -2.04 19.50 11.25
CA PRO A 214 -1.49 20.43 10.28
C PRO A 214 -2.58 20.93 9.32
N LEU A 215 -2.69 22.24 9.18
CA LEU A 215 -3.65 22.86 8.28
C LEU A 215 -3.10 22.84 6.84
N THR A 216 -3.67 21.97 6.01
CA THR A 216 -3.43 21.93 4.58
C THR A 216 -4.73 22.18 3.85
N VAL A 217 -4.82 23.29 3.12
CA VAL A 217 -6.06 23.76 2.49
C VAL A 217 -6.12 23.35 1.04
N LEU A 218 -7.26 22.81 0.64
CA LEU A 218 -7.59 22.48 -0.76
C LEU A 218 -8.18 23.73 -1.42
N VAL A 219 -7.64 24.14 -2.55
CA VAL A 219 -8.00 25.43 -3.18
C VAL A 219 -8.66 25.31 -4.56
N ASP A 220 -8.88 24.08 -5.05
CA ASP A 220 -9.34 23.81 -6.41
C ASP A 220 -10.86 23.54 -6.55
N TYR A 221 -11.65 23.77 -5.47
CA TYR A 221 -13.09 23.45 -5.49
C TYR A 221 -13.90 24.35 -6.41
N PHE A 222 -13.62 25.66 -6.42
CA PHE A 222 -14.36 26.65 -7.20
C PHE A 222 -13.67 27.05 -8.51
N GLY A 223 -12.50 26.48 -8.83
CA GLY A 223 -11.70 26.89 -9.98
C GLY A 223 -11.10 28.31 -9.85
N GLN A 224 -10.81 28.74 -8.62
CA GLN A 224 -10.25 30.04 -8.28
C GLN A 224 -9.01 29.88 -7.38
N GLU A 225 -8.12 28.97 -7.75
CA GLU A 225 -7.03 28.45 -6.93
C GLU A 225 -6.13 29.58 -6.41
N ILE A 226 -5.80 30.57 -7.26
CA ILE A 226 -4.93 31.69 -6.88
C ILE A 226 -5.62 32.61 -5.87
N THR A 227 -6.87 32.97 -6.14
CA THR A 227 -7.65 33.87 -5.28
C THR A 227 -7.91 33.21 -3.92
N ASP A 228 -8.29 31.94 -3.92
CA ASP A 228 -8.55 31.17 -2.71
C ASP A 228 -7.27 30.96 -1.88
N ALA A 229 -6.15 30.63 -2.53
CA ALA A 229 -4.86 30.49 -1.86
C ALA A 229 -4.40 31.81 -1.21
N LEU A 230 -4.52 32.93 -1.91
CA LEU A 230 -4.17 34.25 -1.37
C LEU A 230 -5.07 34.64 -0.19
N SER A 231 -6.38 34.44 -0.32
CA SER A 231 -7.34 34.74 0.76
C SER A 231 -7.04 33.95 2.03
N VAL A 232 -6.75 32.65 1.91
CA VAL A 232 -6.36 31.80 3.04
C VAL A 232 -5.02 32.25 3.63
N ALA A 233 -4.01 32.50 2.79
CA ALA A 233 -2.69 32.93 3.25
C ALA A 233 -2.72 34.28 3.96
N GLU A 234 -3.49 35.25 3.47
CA GLU A 234 -3.66 36.57 4.11
C GLU A 234 -4.34 36.42 5.48
N HIS A 235 -5.40 35.62 5.57
CA HIS A 235 -6.13 35.40 6.82
C HIS A 235 -5.26 34.74 7.89
N PHE A 236 -4.49 33.70 7.53
CA PHE A 236 -3.68 32.97 8.48
C PHE A 236 -2.29 33.57 8.73
N ARG A 237 -1.85 34.60 7.96
CA ARG A 237 -0.60 35.32 8.21
C ARG A 237 -0.58 35.97 9.58
N SER A 238 -1.64 36.64 9.96
CA SER A 238 -1.76 37.28 11.27
C SER A 238 -1.62 36.29 12.41
N LEU A 239 -2.22 35.11 12.28
CA LEU A 239 -2.10 34.03 13.27
C LEU A 239 -0.67 33.45 13.31
N SER A 240 0.05 33.40 12.19
CA SER A 240 1.45 32.98 12.14
C SER A 240 2.37 33.99 12.81
N GLU A 241 2.16 35.29 12.57
CA GLU A 241 2.94 36.39 13.18
C GLU A 241 2.72 36.45 14.69
N GLU A 242 1.56 36.04 15.19
CA GLU A 242 1.25 35.93 16.63
C GLU A 242 1.79 34.63 17.27
N GLY A 243 2.51 33.78 16.51
CA GLY A 243 3.18 32.58 16.99
C GLY A 243 2.30 31.35 17.09
N GLY A 244 1.11 31.39 16.51
CA GLY A 244 0.13 30.28 16.56
C GLY A 244 0.17 29.29 15.39
N LEU A 245 0.84 29.62 14.30
CA LEU A 245 0.90 28.77 13.08
C LEU A 245 2.26 28.87 12.39
N SER A 246 2.77 27.75 11.94
CA SER A 246 3.88 27.69 10.96
C SER A 246 3.29 27.51 9.56
N LEU A 247 3.46 28.51 8.69
CA LEU A 247 3.10 28.43 7.27
C LEU A 247 4.19 27.75 6.46
#